data_94ae1371c084fd63f7b591548c09990c
#
_entry.id   94ae1371c084fd63f7b591548c09990c
#
_cell.length_a   1.000
_cell.length_b   1.000
_cell.length_c   1.000
_cell.angle_alpha   90.00
_cell.angle_beta   90.00
_cell.angle_gamma   90.00
#
_symmetry.space_group_name_H-M   'P 1'
#
loop_
_entity.id
_entity.type
_entity.pdbx_description
1 polymer ?
#
loop_
_entity_poly.entity_id
_entity_poly.type
_entity_poly.pdbx_seq_one_letter_code
_entity_poly.pdbx_strand_id
1 'polypeptide(L)'
;MEKVTMEAEVRQQNASVKKLKKEGKIPAVIYGKETKTMPIEIRIKDIEKTVKTLQEGTILITLKLTDHDKKEEKTVIIKEVSRHPITDEIVHADLHAVSDNKKGRFEVPVFTSGLPEGVKAGGVLEHIARHITVKCFPKDLPSRIDLDVSALMINDEI
;
A
#
# COMPACT_ATOMS: atom_id res chain seq x y z
N MET A 1 -4.40 -3.06 14.07
CA MET A 1 -4.29 -3.22 12.60
C MET A 1 -5.67 -3.22 11.98
N GLU A 2 -5.95 -2.28 11.13
CA GLU A 2 -7.19 -2.32 10.34
C GLU A 2 -7.03 -3.36 9.23
N LYS A 3 -7.92 -4.34 9.22
CA LYS A 3 -8.07 -5.29 8.12
C LYS A 3 -9.12 -4.72 7.19
N VAL A 4 -8.71 -4.24 6.05
CA VAL A 4 -9.62 -3.78 5.00
C VAL A 4 -9.97 -4.98 4.12
N THR A 5 -11.25 -5.20 3.87
CA THR A 5 -11.70 -6.20 2.91
C THR A 5 -11.99 -5.54 1.59
N MET A 6 -11.45 -6.08 0.50
CA MET A 6 -11.65 -5.58 -0.85
C MET A 6 -12.13 -6.72 -1.75
N GLU A 7 -13.05 -6.42 -2.65
CA GLU A 7 -13.54 -7.36 -3.65
C GLU A 7 -12.83 -7.13 -4.98
N ALA A 8 -12.42 -8.21 -5.63
CA ALA A 8 -11.82 -8.20 -6.95
C ALA A 8 -12.33 -9.35 -7.80
N GLU A 9 -12.35 -9.14 -9.10
CA GLU A 9 -12.74 -10.14 -10.10
C GLU A 9 -11.54 -10.44 -11.01
N VAL A 10 -11.37 -11.70 -11.42
CA VAL A 10 -10.33 -12.06 -12.38
C VAL A 10 -10.68 -11.46 -13.73
N ARG A 11 -9.78 -10.67 -14.29
CA ARG A 11 -9.98 -9.99 -15.57
C ARG A 11 -9.75 -10.94 -16.72
N GLN A 12 -10.68 -10.99 -17.66
CA GLN A 12 -10.46 -11.62 -18.96
C GLN A 12 -9.50 -10.80 -19.81
N GLN A 13 -8.56 -11.45 -20.50
CA GLN A 13 -7.47 -10.79 -21.24
C GLN A 13 -7.94 -9.77 -22.30
N ASN A 14 -9.17 -9.87 -22.78
CA ASN A 14 -9.72 -9.02 -23.82
C ASN A 14 -10.56 -7.82 -23.32
N ALA A 15 -10.66 -7.60 -22.02
CA ALA A 15 -11.43 -6.49 -21.49
C ALA A 15 -10.73 -5.14 -21.73
N SER A 16 -11.40 -4.24 -22.45
CA SER A 16 -10.88 -2.89 -22.72
C SER A 16 -10.81 -2.06 -21.43
N VAL A 17 -9.66 -1.42 -21.18
CA VAL A 17 -9.46 -0.51 -20.03
C VAL A 17 -10.48 0.64 -20.04
N LYS A 18 -10.88 1.13 -21.23
CA LYS A 18 -11.89 2.17 -21.37
C LYS A 18 -13.27 1.70 -20.89
N LYS A 19 -13.61 0.42 -21.09
CA LYS A 19 -14.87 -0.17 -20.61
C LYS A 19 -14.86 -0.28 -19.08
N LEU A 20 -13.78 -0.76 -18.50
CA LEU A 20 -13.60 -0.86 -17.04
C LEU A 20 -13.78 0.49 -16.34
N LYS A 21 -13.15 1.55 -16.88
CA LYS A 21 -13.31 2.90 -16.34
C LYS A 21 -14.75 3.39 -16.36
N LYS A 22 -15.52 3.11 -17.43
CA LYS A 22 -16.94 3.46 -17.50
C LYS A 22 -17.78 2.71 -16.44
N GLU A 23 -17.37 1.50 -16.08
CA GLU A 23 -18.01 0.68 -15.05
C GLU A 23 -17.53 1.03 -13.63
N GLY A 24 -16.65 2.03 -13.48
CA GLY A 24 -16.08 2.42 -12.19
C GLY A 24 -15.08 1.41 -11.63
N LYS A 25 -14.43 0.64 -12.51
CA LYS A 25 -13.40 -0.33 -12.18
C LYS A 25 -12.05 0.08 -12.75
N ILE A 26 -10.97 -0.36 -12.12
CA ILE A 26 -9.59 -0.21 -12.61
C ILE A 26 -8.94 -1.58 -12.80
N PRO A 27 -8.03 -1.70 -13.76
CA PRO A 27 -7.17 -2.86 -13.87
C PRO A 27 -6.15 -2.87 -12.73
N ALA A 28 -5.89 -4.05 -12.21
CA ALA A 28 -4.85 -4.29 -11.22
C ALA A 28 -4.18 -5.65 -11.48
N VAL A 29 -3.04 -5.87 -10.87
CA VAL A 29 -2.32 -7.14 -10.97
C VAL A 29 -2.04 -7.64 -9.57
N ILE A 30 -2.33 -8.93 -9.33
CA ILE A 30 -1.92 -9.65 -8.14
C ILE A 30 -0.76 -10.57 -8.47
N TYR A 31 0.29 -10.54 -7.67
CA TYR A 31 1.44 -11.43 -7.78
C TYR A 31 2.01 -11.76 -6.40
N GLY A 32 2.78 -12.83 -6.30
CA GLY A 32 3.42 -13.23 -5.06
C GLY A 32 4.20 -14.53 -5.21
N LYS A 33 4.97 -14.89 -4.20
CA LYS A 33 5.83 -16.10 -4.26
C LYS A 33 5.04 -17.40 -4.43
N GLU A 34 3.82 -17.45 -3.93
CA GLU A 34 2.94 -18.63 -3.97
C GLU A 34 1.68 -18.39 -4.81
N THR A 35 1.56 -17.21 -5.38
CA THR A 35 0.42 -16.82 -6.23
C THR A 35 0.92 -16.53 -7.62
N LYS A 36 0.36 -17.23 -8.63
CA LYS A 36 0.62 -16.91 -10.02
C LYS A 36 0.18 -15.47 -10.30
N THR A 37 0.95 -14.76 -11.10
CA THR A 37 0.56 -13.42 -11.56
C THR A 37 -0.75 -13.50 -12.32
N MET A 38 -1.75 -12.78 -11.85
CA MET A 38 -3.07 -12.74 -12.45
C MET A 38 -3.55 -11.31 -12.63
N PRO A 39 -4.08 -10.95 -13.80
CA PRO A 39 -4.77 -9.68 -13.99
C PRO A 39 -6.14 -9.73 -13.30
N ILE A 40 -6.44 -8.69 -12.56
CA ILE A 40 -7.70 -8.53 -11.84
C ILE A 40 -8.30 -7.15 -12.11
N GLU A 41 -9.56 -7.00 -11.77
CA GLU A 41 -10.26 -5.71 -11.77
C GLU A 41 -10.82 -5.41 -10.40
N ILE A 42 -10.72 -4.15 -9.98
CA ILE A 42 -11.10 -3.66 -8.66
C ILE A 42 -11.96 -2.42 -8.83
N ARG A 43 -12.94 -2.21 -7.94
CA ARG A 43 -13.75 -0.99 -7.93
C ARG A 43 -12.91 0.21 -7.49
N ILE A 44 -13.01 1.31 -8.21
CA ILE A 44 -12.30 2.57 -7.90
C ILE A 44 -12.56 3.01 -6.46
N LYS A 45 -13.83 2.97 -6.03
CA LYS A 45 -14.21 3.39 -4.67
C LYS A 45 -13.51 2.62 -3.56
N ASP A 46 -13.26 1.32 -3.76
CA ASP A 46 -12.64 0.46 -2.76
C ASP A 46 -11.14 0.75 -2.67
N ILE A 47 -10.48 0.92 -3.82
CA ILE A 47 -9.05 1.24 -3.85
C ILE A 47 -8.78 2.66 -3.32
N GLU A 48 -9.62 3.65 -3.62
CA GLU A 48 -9.47 5.01 -3.11
C GLU A 48 -9.59 5.08 -1.58
N LYS A 49 -10.55 4.37 -1.00
CA LYS A 49 -10.65 4.25 0.47
C LYS A 49 -9.40 3.64 1.06
N THR A 50 -8.92 2.55 0.48
CA THR A 50 -7.73 1.85 0.95
C THR A 50 -6.48 2.71 0.82
N VAL A 51 -6.33 3.44 -0.29
CA VAL A 51 -5.19 4.35 -0.51
C VAL A 51 -5.19 5.51 0.49
N LYS A 52 -6.35 6.05 0.86
CA LYS A 52 -6.43 7.07 1.92
C LYS A 52 -5.92 6.53 3.26
N THR A 53 -6.33 5.33 3.62
CA THR A 53 -5.86 4.68 4.87
C THR A 53 -4.38 4.30 4.77
N LEU A 54 -3.86 3.97 3.58
CA LEU A 54 -2.41 3.73 3.35
C LEU A 54 -1.53 4.97 3.60
N GLN A 55 -2.06 6.18 3.43
CA GLN A 55 -1.33 7.41 3.77
C GLN A 55 -1.07 7.52 5.27
N GLU A 56 -1.86 6.84 6.09
CA GLU A 56 -1.71 6.78 7.54
C GLU A 56 -0.85 5.60 8.01
N GLY A 57 -0.54 4.64 7.12
CA GLY A 57 0.30 3.48 7.44
C GLY A 57 0.12 2.29 6.49
N THR A 58 0.97 1.29 6.65
CA THR A 58 0.88 0.03 5.89
C THR A 58 -0.30 -0.79 6.36
N ILE A 59 -1.11 -1.31 5.42
CA ILE A 59 -2.34 -2.04 5.70
C ILE A 59 -2.29 -3.41 5.03
N LEU A 60 -2.74 -4.42 5.77
CA LEU A 60 -3.05 -5.74 5.23
C LEU A 60 -4.49 -5.76 4.71
N ILE A 61 -4.65 -6.16 3.47
CA ILE A 61 -5.94 -6.21 2.79
C ILE A 61 -6.33 -7.67 2.60
N THR A 62 -7.54 -8.03 3.01
CA THR A 62 -8.15 -9.29 2.64
C THR A 62 -8.85 -9.13 1.31
N LEU A 63 -8.24 -9.64 0.24
CA LEU A 63 -8.80 -9.60 -1.10
C LEU A 63 -9.71 -10.81 -1.31
N LYS A 64 -10.99 -10.56 -1.55
CA LYS A 64 -11.95 -11.56 -1.99
C LYS A 64 -11.93 -11.61 -3.51
N LEU A 65 -11.21 -12.60 -4.03
CA LEU A 65 -11.07 -12.82 -5.46
C LEU A 65 -12.18 -13.72 -5.98
N THR A 66 -12.93 -13.25 -6.95
CA THR A 66 -13.95 -14.03 -7.65
C THR A 66 -13.43 -14.42 -9.02
N ASP A 67 -13.28 -15.71 -9.27
CA ASP A 67 -12.93 -16.31 -10.56
C ASP A 67 -14.07 -17.23 -10.99
N HIS A 68 -14.94 -16.74 -11.89
CA HIS A 68 -16.18 -17.38 -12.29
C HIS A 68 -17.02 -17.85 -11.06
N ASP A 69 -16.96 -19.14 -10.71
CA ASP A 69 -17.70 -19.71 -9.58
C ASP A 69 -16.83 -19.94 -8.33
N LYS A 70 -15.53 -19.65 -8.41
CA LYS A 70 -14.61 -19.85 -7.28
C LYS A 70 -14.37 -18.53 -6.56
N LYS A 71 -14.57 -18.55 -5.24
CA LYS A 71 -14.22 -17.45 -4.35
C LYS A 71 -13.01 -17.85 -3.53
N GLU A 72 -11.95 -17.09 -3.66
CA GLU A 72 -10.72 -17.25 -2.88
C GLU A 72 -10.46 -15.99 -2.08
N GLU A 73 -10.02 -16.17 -0.83
CA GLU A 73 -9.55 -15.06 -0.01
C GLU A 73 -8.02 -15.09 0.03
N LYS A 74 -7.40 -13.96 -0.26
CA LYS A 74 -5.94 -13.80 -0.23
C LYS A 74 -5.57 -12.57 0.57
N THR A 75 -4.58 -12.71 1.43
CA THR A 75 -3.99 -11.56 2.11
C THR A 75 -3.02 -10.87 1.15
N VAL A 76 -3.24 -9.59 0.91
CA VAL A 76 -2.42 -8.79 -0.01
C VAL A 76 -2.02 -7.47 0.63
N ILE A 77 -0.96 -6.88 0.12
CA ILE A 77 -0.58 -5.48 0.34
C ILE A 77 -0.56 -4.74 -0.97
N ILE A 78 -0.87 -3.45 -0.95
CA ILE A 78 -0.66 -2.58 -2.11
C ILE A 78 0.83 -2.26 -2.18
N LYS A 79 1.46 -2.62 -3.27
CA LYS A 79 2.88 -2.33 -3.51
C LYS A 79 3.04 -0.98 -4.21
N GLU A 80 2.18 -0.73 -5.20
CA GLU A 80 2.22 0.50 -5.98
C GLU A 80 0.84 0.88 -6.47
N VAL A 81 0.59 2.17 -6.58
CA VAL A 81 -0.61 2.74 -7.18
C VAL A 81 -0.20 3.79 -8.20
N SER A 82 -0.51 3.53 -9.45
CA SER A 82 -0.25 4.47 -10.54
C SER A 82 -1.42 5.44 -10.68
N ARG A 83 -1.11 6.75 -10.75
CA ARG A 83 -2.09 7.81 -10.94
C ARG A 83 -1.87 8.53 -12.25
N HIS A 84 -2.95 9.06 -12.80
CA HIS A 84 -2.89 9.88 -13.99
C HIS A 84 -2.28 11.26 -13.64
N PRO A 85 -1.24 11.73 -14.35
CA PRO A 85 -0.47 12.91 -13.95
C PRO A 85 -1.26 14.22 -13.97
N ILE A 86 -2.37 14.28 -14.71
CA ILE A 86 -3.19 15.50 -14.84
C ILE A 86 -4.47 15.41 -13.99
N THR A 87 -5.16 14.26 -14.00
CA THR A 87 -6.47 14.11 -13.33
C THR A 87 -6.37 13.51 -11.94
N ASP A 88 -5.17 13.06 -11.51
CA ASP A 88 -4.89 12.35 -10.25
C ASP A 88 -5.75 11.07 -10.02
N GLU A 89 -6.48 10.63 -11.05
CA GLU A 89 -7.26 9.40 -11.00
C GLU A 89 -6.34 8.18 -10.91
N ILE A 90 -6.74 7.19 -10.12
CA ILE A 90 -6.02 5.92 -10.05
C ILE A 90 -6.24 5.15 -11.36
N VAL A 91 -5.14 4.78 -12.01
CA VAL A 91 -5.13 4.11 -13.33
C VAL A 91 -4.83 2.63 -13.20
N HIS A 92 -3.98 2.27 -12.25
CA HIS A 92 -3.52 0.90 -12.02
C HIS A 92 -3.13 0.69 -10.55
N ALA A 93 -3.23 -0.55 -10.08
CA ALA A 93 -2.76 -0.92 -8.75
C ALA A 93 -2.04 -2.28 -8.78
N ASP A 94 -0.90 -2.34 -8.13
CA ASP A 94 -0.10 -3.54 -7.97
C ASP A 94 -0.30 -4.11 -6.58
N LEU A 95 -0.80 -5.35 -6.51
CA LEU A 95 -1.06 -6.06 -5.28
C LEU A 95 -0.08 -7.22 -5.11
N HIS A 96 0.61 -7.23 -3.98
CA HIS A 96 1.51 -8.32 -3.62
C HIS A 96 0.82 -9.26 -2.63
N ALA A 97 0.59 -10.52 -3.05
CA ALA A 97 0.06 -11.55 -2.17
C ALA A 97 1.11 -11.99 -1.16
N VAL A 98 0.74 -12.01 0.11
CA VAL A 98 1.62 -12.40 1.21
C VAL A 98 1.10 -13.65 1.88
N SER A 99 2.03 -14.55 2.22
CA SER A 99 1.71 -15.77 2.97
C SER A 99 1.88 -15.50 4.46
N ASP A 100 0.86 -15.77 5.26
CA ASP A 100 0.87 -15.55 6.72
C ASP A 100 2.00 -16.29 7.44
N ASN A 101 2.53 -17.36 6.84
CA ASN A 101 3.52 -18.26 7.44
C ASN A 101 4.97 -17.97 7.00
N LYS A 102 5.20 -16.92 6.17
CA LYS A 102 6.55 -16.58 5.69
C LYS A 102 6.89 -15.13 5.97
N LYS A 103 8.16 -14.90 6.35
CA LYS A 103 8.68 -13.55 6.50
C LYS A 103 8.78 -12.88 5.13
N GLY A 104 8.17 -11.72 5.02
CA GLY A 104 8.25 -10.82 3.87
C GLY A 104 9.12 -9.60 4.16
N ARG A 105 9.49 -8.87 3.09
CA ARG A 105 10.03 -7.52 3.18
C ARG A 105 8.90 -6.54 2.88
N PHE A 106 8.67 -5.63 3.80
CA PHE A 106 7.59 -4.65 3.71
C PHE A 106 8.18 -3.26 3.86
N GLU A 107 7.68 -2.32 3.11
CA GLU A 107 8.01 -0.91 3.26
C GLU A 107 7.03 -0.31 4.26
N VAL A 108 7.55 0.25 5.36
CA VAL A 108 6.77 0.86 6.43
C VAL A 108 7.09 2.34 6.44
N PRO A 109 6.06 3.22 6.42
CA PRO A 109 6.29 4.64 6.46
C PRO A 109 6.80 5.07 7.85
N VAL A 110 7.69 6.06 7.83
CA VAL A 110 8.25 6.67 9.03
C VAL A 110 7.65 8.06 9.18
N PHE A 111 7.13 8.34 10.35
CA PHE A 111 6.63 9.67 10.73
C PHE A 111 7.53 10.26 11.81
N THR A 112 7.78 11.55 11.72
CA THR A 112 8.50 12.29 12.75
C THR A 112 7.50 12.98 13.66
N SER A 113 7.74 12.93 14.97
CA SER A 113 6.97 13.63 15.98
C SER A 113 7.87 14.57 16.78
N GLY A 114 7.30 15.65 17.29
CA GLY A 114 8.03 16.67 18.02
C GLY A 114 8.66 17.76 17.15
N LEU A 115 9.13 18.83 17.78
CA LEU A 115 9.83 19.93 17.14
C LEU A 115 11.29 19.91 17.58
N PRO A 116 12.27 19.61 16.68
CA PRO A 116 13.68 19.53 17.03
C PRO A 116 14.23 20.84 17.64
N GLU A 117 15.08 20.71 18.64
CA GLU A 117 15.78 21.86 19.22
C GLU A 117 16.66 22.57 18.20
N GLY A 118 17.26 21.81 17.27
CA GLY A 118 18.02 22.35 16.16
C GLY A 118 17.20 23.27 15.24
N VAL A 119 15.91 22.96 15.01
CA VAL A 119 15.00 23.83 14.22
C VAL A 119 14.70 25.13 14.98
N LYS A 120 14.52 25.08 16.29
CA LYS A 120 14.35 26.28 17.14
C LYS A 120 15.60 27.18 17.10
N ALA A 121 16.77 26.58 16.90
CA ALA A 121 18.04 27.30 16.76
C ALA A 121 18.32 27.80 15.33
N GLY A 122 17.37 27.63 14.37
CA GLY A 122 17.48 28.10 12.98
C GLY A 122 17.93 27.04 11.97
N GLY A 123 18.02 25.77 12.39
CA GLY A 123 18.29 24.65 11.48
C GLY A 123 17.06 24.21 10.69
N VAL A 124 17.25 23.27 9.76
CA VAL A 124 16.20 22.66 8.96
C VAL A 124 16.19 21.15 9.21
N LEU A 125 15.01 20.59 9.47
CA LEU A 125 14.82 19.14 9.54
C LEU A 125 14.60 18.59 8.13
N GLU A 126 15.48 17.72 7.66
CA GLU A 126 15.33 17.01 6.40
C GLU A 126 14.88 15.56 6.65
N HIS A 127 13.76 15.17 6.08
CA HIS A 127 13.23 13.81 6.15
C HIS A 127 13.60 13.05 4.89
N ILE A 128 14.80 12.45 4.86
CA ILE A 128 15.38 11.81 3.68
C ILE A 128 14.72 10.45 3.43
N ALA A 129 14.63 9.60 4.45
CA ALA A 129 14.07 8.26 4.33
C ALA A 129 12.62 8.20 4.87
N ARG A 130 11.66 8.35 3.98
CA ARG A 130 10.22 8.31 4.34
C ARG A 130 9.67 6.91 4.58
N HIS A 131 10.37 5.88 4.14
CA HIS A 131 10.00 4.47 4.29
C HIS A 131 11.21 3.64 4.68
N ILE A 132 11.01 2.68 5.56
CA ILE A 132 12.04 1.71 5.97
C ILE A 132 11.57 0.31 5.59
N THR A 133 12.48 -0.50 5.03
CA THR A 133 12.20 -1.90 4.72
C THR A 133 12.34 -2.77 5.96
N VAL A 134 11.24 -3.33 6.42
CA VAL A 134 11.17 -4.22 7.58
C VAL A 134 10.98 -5.67 7.11
N LYS A 135 11.71 -6.61 7.70
CA LYS A 135 11.56 -8.05 7.45
C LYS A 135 10.83 -8.70 8.61
N CYS A 136 9.54 -8.96 8.45
CA CYS A 136 8.69 -9.54 9.49
C CYS A 136 7.66 -10.51 8.90
N PHE A 137 6.90 -11.18 9.77
CA PHE A 137 5.67 -11.86 9.34
C PHE A 137 4.58 -10.82 9.10
N PRO A 138 3.62 -11.08 8.18
CA PRO A 138 2.51 -10.15 7.93
C PRO A 138 1.70 -9.80 9.19
N LYS A 139 1.63 -10.73 10.14
CA LYS A 139 0.92 -10.51 11.43
C LYS A 139 1.63 -9.52 12.37
N ASP A 140 2.96 -9.43 12.25
CA ASP A 140 3.81 -8.58 13.10
C ASP A 140 4.18 -7.26 12.39
N LEU A 141 3.58 -6.99 11.25
CA LEU A 141 3.88 -5.81 10.45
C LEU A 141 3.35 -4.54 11.16
N PRO A 142 4.21 -3.60 11.58
CA PRO A 142 3.75 -2.34 12.13
C PRO A 142 3.08 -1.51 11.03
N SER A 143 2.01 -0.78 11.37
CA SER A 143 1.36 0.11 10.42
C SER A 143 2.25 1.29 10.06
N ARG A 144 2.95 1.85 11.03
CA ARG A 144 3.88 2.98 10.89
C ARG A 144 4.95 2.95 11.96
N ILE A 145 6.00 3.72 11.77
CA ILE A 145 7.06 3.94 12.75
C ILE A 145 7.05 5.43 13.09
N ASP A 146 6.82 5.74 14.36
CA ASP A 146 6.86 7.11 14.85
C ASP A 146 8.23 7.36 15.53
N LEU A 147 8.99 8.33 15.01
CA LEU A 147 10.29 8.76 15.57
C LEU A 147 10.12 10.08 16.28
N ASP A 148 10.50 10.13 17.55
CA ASP A 148 10.58 11.39 18.27
C ASP A 148 11.91 12.10 17.93
N VAL A 149 11.80 13.25 17.29
CA VAL A 149 12.93 14.08 16.85
C VAL A 149 13.15 15.29 17.75
N SER A 150 12.45 15.42 18.85
CA SER A 150 12.46 16.60 19.73
C SER A 150 13.86 16.93 20.25
N ALA A 151 14.69 15.93 20.51
CA ALA A 151 16.04 16.11 21.07
C ALA A 151 17.13 16.37 20.01
N LEU A 152 16.80 16.37 18.71
CA LEU A 152 17.77 16.57 17.64
C LEU A 152 18.30 17.99 17.60
N MET A 153 19.63 18.12 17.57
CA MET A 153 20.36 19.37 17.39
C MET A 153 20.79 19.55 15.94
N ILE A 154 21.43 20.67 15.64
CA ILE A 154 22.02 20.96 14.32
C ILE A 154 23.16 19.97 14.06
N ASN A 155 23.13 19.30 12.90
CA ASN A 155 24.03 18.23 12.44
C ASN A 155 23.83 16.87 13.14
N ASP A 156 22.74 16.65 13.87
CA ASP A 156 22.39 15.33 14.33
C ASP A 156 21.64 14.54 13.25
N GLU A 157 21.83 13.21 13.22
CA GLU A 157 21.19 12.26 12.32
C GLU A 157 20.62 11.09 13.13
N ILE A 158 19.51 10.51 12.68
CA ILE A 158 18.92 9.26 13.19
C ILE A 158 18.82 8.23 12.07
#